data_12bbac0fb830d527e74125fcd8bd2435
#
_entry.id   12bbac0fb830d527e74125fcd8bd2435
#
_cell.length_a   1.000
_cell.length_b   1.000
_cell.length_c   1.000
_cell.angle_alpha   90.00
_cell.angle_beta   90.00
_cell.angle_gamma   90.00
#
_symmetry.space_group_name_H-M   'P 1'
#
loop_
_entity.id
_entity.type
_entity.pdbx_description
1 polymer ?
#
loop_
_entity_poly.entity_id
_entity_poly.type
_entity_poly.pdbx_seq_one_letter_code
_entity_poly.pdbx_strand_id
1 'polypeptide(L)'
;MEHSPLPQRTRSRPPTNKNMPHSQIGISPVSEVNAELFRLSYSLPNVRNEPTQISVRGARAIWLDEDLPLAHPESIAVGREFAHIHPDGSLHVSLSPERAQEAIEMGWAEPHPMAQYMGNLGMVMLYTPLDTQELDVIFQLIVDSYNFVTGRTLSAADITAAAKS
;
A
#
# COMPACT_ATOMS: atom_id res chain seq x y z
N MET A 1 8.33 5.42 -15.52
CA MET A 1 8.39 6.61 -14.65
C MET A 1 9.54 6.46 -13.67
N GLU A 2 10.39 7.44 -13.61
CA GLU A 2 11.45 7.46 -12.62
C GLU A 2 10.89 7.84 -11.25
N HIS A 3 11.23 7.07 -10.25
CA HIS A 3 10.89 7.35 -8.86
C HIS A 3 12.12 7.88 -8.13
N SER A 4 11.93 8.79 -7.18
CA SER A 4 13.00 9.14 -6.26
C SER A 4 13.39 7.89 -5.45
N PRO A 5 14.68 7.66 -5.20
CA PRO A 5 15.12 6.52 -4.42
C PRO A 5 14.49 6.53 -3.03
N LEU A 6 14.12 5.34 -2.54
CA LEU A 6 13.60 5.20 -1.17
C LEU A 6 14.74 5.30 -0.16
N PRO A 7 14.52 5.95 0.98
CA PRO A 7 15.49 5.90 2.06
C PRO A 7 15.52 4.51 2.70
N GLN A 8 16.64 4.14 3.32
CA GLN A 8 16.73 2.92 4.10
C GLN A 8 15.86 3.04 5.35
N ARG A 9 14.98 2.06 5.60
CA ARG A 9 14.22 2.00 6.85
C ARG A 9 15.18 1.72 8.00
N THR A 10 15.04 2.47 9.08
CA THR A 10 15.97 2.36 10.23
C THR A 10 15.51 1.32 11.25
N ARG A 11 14.20 1.03 11.31
CA ARG A 11 13.69 -0.04 12.20
C ARG A 11 13.96 -1.40 11.61
N SER A 12 14.13 -2.40 12.48
CA SER A 12 14.17 -3.80 12.05
C SER A 12 12.84 -4.20 11.43
N ARG A 13 12.87 -5.17 10.51
CA ARG A 13 11.66 -5.74 9.94
C ARG A 13 10.82 -6.38 11.04
N PRO A 14 9.50 -6.14 11.07
CA PRO A 14 8.65 -6.81 12.05
C PRO A 14 8.56 -8.30 11.74
N PRO A 15 8.34 -9.14 12.74
CA PRO A 15 8.01 -10.54 12.48
C PRO A 15 6.67 -10.62 11.75
N THR A 16 6.56 -11.56 10.81
CA THR A 16 5.36 -11.73 10.01
C THR A 16 5.00 -13.20 9.86
N ASN A 17 3.73 -13.45 9.61
CA ASN A 17 3.26 -14.76 9.15
C ASN A 17 3.46 -14.82 7.64
N LYS A 18 4.33 -15.71 7.17
CA LYS A 18 4.63 -15.84 5.73
C LYS A 18 3.60 -16.68 4.97
N ASN A 19 2.59 -17.18 5.66
CA ASN A 19 1.49 -17.94 5.06
C ASN A 19 0.23 -17.09 5.00
N MET A 20 -0.89 -17.67 4.61
CA MET A 20 -2.19 -17.02 4.63
C MET A 20 -2.89 -17.26 5.97
N PRO A 21 -3.44 -16.25 6.62
CA PRO A 21 -3.41 -14.84 6.24
C PRO A 21 -2.04 -14.20 6.46
N HIS A 22 -1.60 -13.40 5.49
CA HIS A 22 -0.31 -12.70 5.55
C HIS A 22 -0.46 -11.46 6.44
N SER A 23 0.21 -11.45 7.58
CA SER A 23 0.05 -10.41 8.60
C SER A 23 1.31 -10.21 9.42
N GLN A 24 1.43 -9.04 10.03
CA GLN A 24 2.47 -8.77 11.03
C GLN A 24 2.10 -9.41 12.36
N ILE A 25 3.11 -9.72 13.17
CA ILE A 25 2.94 -10.37 14.47
C ILE A 25 3.41 -9.40 15.55
N GLY A 26 2.54 -9.12 16.54
CA GLY A 26 2.90 -8.33 17.72
C GLY A 26 3.09 -6.84 17.47
N ILE A 27 2.63 -6.32 16.34
CA ILE A 27 2.70 -4.89 16.05
C ILE A 27 1.32 -4.28 16.27
N SER A 28 1.30 -3.18 17.05
CA SER A 28 0.10 -2.36 17.22
C SER A 28 0.32 -1.03 16.50
N PRO A 29 -0.70 -0.51 15.79
CA PRO A 29 -0.56 0.77 15.13
C PRO A 29 -0.50 1.90 16.17
N VAL A 30 0.19 2.98 15.81
CA VAL A 30 0.16 4.23 16.59
C VAL A 30 -1.07 5.01 16.16
N SER A 31 -1.98 5.30 17.08
CA SER A 31 -3.31 5.81 16.75
C SER A 31 -3.31 7.02 15.83
N GLU A 32 -2.50 8.05 16.13
CA GLU A 32 -2.45 9.27 15.32
C GLU A 32 -1.87 9.01 13.94
N VAL A 33 -0.81 8.19 13.87
CA VAL A 33 -0.17 7.84 12.60
C VAL A 33 -1.12 7.00 11.75
N ASN A 34 -1.82 6.06 12.36
CA ASN A 34 -2.77 5.19 11.66
C ASN A 34 -3.97 5.98 11.15
N ALA A 35 -4.49 6.92 11.94
CA ALA A 35 -5.58 7.80 11.49
C ALA A 35 -5.16 8.64 10.28
N GLU A 36 -3.92 9.14 10.29
CA GLU A 36 -3.38 9.92 9.18
C GLU A 36 -3.17 9.06 7.93
N LEU A 37 -2.72 7.81 8.11
CA LEU A 37 -2.60 6.85 7.01
C LEU A 37 -3.94 6.66 6.30
N PHE A 38 -5.02 6.46 7.06
CA PHE A 38 -6.36 6.31 6.49
C PHE A 38 -6.80 7.61 5.79
N ARG A 39 -6.63 8.75 6.44
CA ARG A 39 -7.03 10.03 5.88
C ARG A 39 -6.35 10.31 4.55
N LEU A 40 -5.04 10.10 4.47
CA LEU A 40 -4.27 10.31 3.24
C LEU A 40 -4.66 9.30 2.15
N SER A 41 -4.79 8.04 2.52
CA SER A 41 -5.11 6.98 1.54
C SER A 41 -6.45 7.22 0.86
N TYR A 42 -7.45 7.65 1.62
CA TYR A 42 -8.80 7.91 1.08
C TYR A 42 -8.96 9.34 0.55
N SER A 43 -7.92 10.16 0.58
CA SER A 43 -7.88 11.44 -0.13
C SER A 43 -7.45 11.31 -1.59
N LEU A 44 -7.00 10.13 -2.01
CA LEU A 44 -6.70 9.88 -3.42
C LEU A 44 -7.96 10.08 -4.27
N PRO A 45 -7.84 10.66 -5.48
CA PRO A 45 -9.02 10.86 -6.33
C PRO A 45 -9.56 9.52 -6.85
N ASN A 46 -10.88 9.45 -6.97
CA ASN A 46 -11.58 8.29 -7.54
C ASN A 46 -11.41 7.00 -6.73
N VAL A 47 -11.26 7.11 -5.41
CA VAL A 47 -11.23 5.95 -4.51
C VAL A 47 -12.40 6.02 -3.53
N ARG A 48 -12.82 4.83 -3.07
CA ARG A 48 -13.84 4.66 -2.04
C ARG A 48 -13.31 3.74 -0.95
N ASN A 49 -13.76 3.98 0.28
CA ASN A 49 -13.47 3.12 1.42
C ASN A 49 -14.56 2.05 1.52
N GLU A 50 -14.19 0.82 1.18
CA GLU A 50 -15.10 -0.32 1.16
C GLU A 50 -14.57 -1.43 2.07
N PRO A 51 -15.42 -2.33 2.55
CA PRO A 51 -14.91 -3.56 3.19
C PRO A 51 -14.09 -4.36 2.20
N THR A 52 -13.02 -4.98 2.69
CA THR A 52 -12.21 -5.85 1.83
C THR A 52 -13.01 -7.04 1.32
N GLN A 53 -12.73 -7.47 0.09
CA GLN A 53 -13.29 -8.69 -0.49
C GLN A 53 -12.30 -9.85 -0.48
N ILE A 54 -11.01 -9.60 -0.17
CA ILE A 54 -9.96 -10.61 -0.32
C ILE A 54 -9.02 -10.72 0.89
N SER A 55 -9.21 -9.92 1.93
CA SER A 55 -8.28 -9.87 3.07
C SER A 55 -8.95 -10.27 4.37
N VAL A 56 -8.23 -10.10 5.48
CA VAL A 56 -8.70 -10.45 6.82
C VAL A 56 -9.89 -9.58 7.22
N ARG A 57 -10.72 -10.14 8.09
CA ARG A 57 -11.88 -9.41 8.61
C ARG A 57 -11.45 -8.09 9.26
N GLY A 58 -12.15 -7.03 8.91
CA GLY A 58 -11.86 -5.69 9.40
C GLY A 58 -10.89 -4.88 8.54
N ALA A 59 -10.22 -5.50 7.57
CA ALA A 59 -9.41 -4.76 6.61
C ALA A 59 -10.32 -3.88 5.72
N ARG A 60 -9.80 -2.71 5.37
CA ARG A 60 -10.52 -1.75 4.53
C ARG A 60 -9.87 -1.69 3.16
N ALA A 61 -10.68 -1.90 2.12
CA ALA A 61 -10.22 -1.80 0.75
C ALA A 61 -10.11 -0.34 0.31
N ILE A 62 -9.08 -0.06 -0.48
CA ILE A 62 -9.02 1.16 -1.27
C ILE A 62 -9.55 0.77 -2.64
N TRP A 63 -10.79 1.16 -2.92
CA TRP A 63 -11.55 0.71 -4.08
C TRP A 63 -11.56 1.80 -5.14
N LEU A 64 -11.15 1.48 -6.36
CA LEU A 64 -11.17 2.42 -7.47
C LEU A 64 -12.56 2.51 -8.09
N ASP A 65 -12.96 3.72 -8.49
CA ASP A 65 -14.24 3.92 -9.19
C ASP A 65 -14.31 3.07 -10.46
N GLU A 66 -15.51 2.54 -10.75
CA GLU A 66 -15.71 1.57 -11.81
C GLU A 66 -15.38 2.12 -13.21
N ASP A 67 -15.54 3.43 -13.41
CA ASP A 67 -15.31 4.07 -14.70
C ASP A 67 -13.88 4.59 -14.87
N LEU A 68 -13.03 4.45 -13.85
CA LEU A 68 -11.64 4.88 -13.94
C LEU A 68 -10.84 3.93 -14.84
N PRO A 69 -10.23 4.41 -15.93
CA PRO A 69 -9.37 3.55 -16.76
C PRO A 69 -8.17 3.03 -15.98
N LEU A 70 -7.77 1.80 -16.26
CA LEU A 70 -6.64 1.15 -15.60
C LEU A 70 -5.54 0.84 -16.61
N ALA A 71 -4.30 1.17 -16.26
CA ALA A 71 -3.12 0.79 -17.05
C ALA A 71 -2.73 -0.67 -16.80
N HIS A 72 -2.92 -1.16 -15.56
CA HIS A 72 -2.55 -2.53 -15.17
C HIS A 72 -3.68 -3.23 -14.42
N PRO A 73 -4.82 -3.52 -15.11
CA PRO A 73 -5.94 -4.20 -14.44
C PRO A 73 -5.57 -5.59 -13.93
N GLU A 74 -4.57 -6.23 -14.53
CA GLU A 74 -4.08 -7.55 -14.12
C GLU A 74 -3.44 -7.53 -12.72
N SER A 75 -3.10 -6.35 -12.19
CA SER A 75 -2.56 -6.19 -10.85
C SER A 75 -3.62 -6.22 -9.76
N ILE A 76 -4.89 -6.20 -10.12
CA ILE A 76 -6.00 -6.26 -9.18
C ILE A 76 -6.54 -7.68 -9.14
N ALA A 77 -6.57 -8.27 -7.93
CA ALA A 77 -7.02 -9.63 -7.75
C ALA A 77 -8.56 -9.75 -7.79
N VAL A 78 -9.27 -8.79 -7.21
CA VAL A 78 -10.75 -8.82 -7.11
C VAL A 78 -11.30 -7.42 -7.34
N GLY A 79 -12.26 -7.31 -8.27
CA GLY A 79 -13.02 -6.10 -8.52
C GLY A 79 -12.16 -4.89 -8.78
N ARG A 80 -12.30 -3.87 -7.95
CA ARG A 80 -11.54 -2.61 -8.03
C ARG A 80 -10.70 -2.37 -6.77
N GLU A 81 -10.48 -3.39 -5.97
CA GLU A 81 -9.65 -3.32 -4.75
C GLU A 81 -8.17 -3.40 -5.16
N PHE A 82 -7.51 -2.23 -5.32
CA PHE A 82 -6.10 -2.23 -5.71
C PHE A 82 -5.17 -2.32 -4.50
N ALA A 83 -5.68 -2.03 -3.31
CA ALA A 83 -4.93 -2.08 -2.05
C ALA A 83 -5.91 -2.27 -0.91
N HIS A 84 -5.40 -2.71 0.24
CA HIS A 84 -6.20 -2.75 1.46
C HIS A 84 -5.32 -2.54 2.68
N ILE A 85 -5.91 -1.92 3.70
CA ILE A 85 -5.27 -1.62 4.98
C ILE A 85 -5.80 -2.60 6.00
N HIS A 86 -4.89 -3.34 6.64
CA HIS A 86 -5.22 -4.29 7.69
C HIS A 86 -5.53 -3.56 9.02
N PRO A 87 -6.21 -4.23 9.97
CA PRO A 87 -6.47 -3.61 11.27
C PRO A 87 -5.22 -3.16 12.03
N ASP A 88 -4.07 -3.78 11.78
CA ASP A 88 -2.79 -3.38 12.40
C ASP A 88 -2.07 -2.24 11.67
N GLY A 89 -2.64 -1.74 10.57
CA GLY A 89 -2.07 -0.64 9.79
C GLY A 89 -1.08 -1.07 8.70
N SER A 90 -0.75 -2.35 8.59
CA SER A 90 0.00 -2.83 7.43
C SER A 90 -0.92 -2.89 6.21
N LEU A 91 -0.33 -2.97 5.01
CA LEU A 91 -1.10 -2.90 3.77
C LEU A 91 -0.61 -3.93 2.76
N HIS A 92 -1.52 -4.41 1.94
CA HIS A 92 -1.15 -5.05 0.67
C HIS A 92 -1.40 -4.08 -0.46
N VAL A 93 -0.40 -3.94 -1.34
CA VAL A 93 -0.48 -3.09 -2.54
C VAL A 93 0.19 -3.81 -3.70
N SER A 94 -0.12 -3.37 -4.93
CA SER A 94 0.60 -3.83 -6.12
C SER A 94 1.41 -2.66 -6.69
N LEU A 95 2.72 -2.85 -6.74
CA LEU A 95 3.67 -1.91 -7.32
C LEU A 95 4.19 -2.43 -8.65
N SER A 96 4.92 -1.61 -9.40
CA SER A 96 5.75 -2.17 -10.47
C SER A 96 6.76 -3.14 -9.85
N PRO A 97 7.17 -4.21 -10.56
CA PRO A 97 8.15 -5.15 -9.99
C PRO A 97 9.43 -4.49 -9.51
N GLU A 98 9.92 -3.48 -10.23
CA GLU A 98 11.14 -2.76 -9.88
C GLU A 98 10.97 -1.96 -8.59
N ARG A 99 9.83 -1.27 -8.44
CA ARG A 99 9.56 -0.49 -7.22
C ARG A 99 9.31 -1.39 -6.03
N ALA A 100 8.63 -2.53 -6.24
CA ALA A 100 8.44 -3.54 -5.22
C ALA A 100 9.78 -4.07 -4.70
N GLN A 101 10.70 -4.38 -5.61
CA GLN A 101 12.03 -4.87 -5.24
C GLN A 101 12.78 -3.83 -4.41
N GLU A 102 12.75 -2.57 -4.81
CA GLU A 102 13.38 -1.48 -4.05
C GLU A 102 12.77 -1.36 -2.64
N ALA A 103 11.45 -1.39 -2.53
CA ALA A 103 10.77 -1.31 -1.22
C ALA A 103 11.18 -2.47 -0.31
N ILE A 104 11.32 -3.68 -0.87
CA ILE A 104 11.78 -4.86 -0.11
C ILE A 104 13.23 -4.66 0.34
N GLU A 105 14.11 -4.27 -0.56
CA GLU A 105 15.54 -4.09 -0.26
C GLU A 105 15.78 -3.00 0.78
N MET A 106 14.99 -1.92 0.74
CA MET A 106 15.12 -0.81 1.68
C MET A 106 14.39 -1.06 3.01
N GLY A 107 13.77 -2.22 3.19
CA GLY A 107 13.19 -2.63 4.48
C GLY A 107 11.76 -2.19 4.74
N TRP A 108 11.06 -1.68 3.71
CA TRP A 108 9.69 -1.17 3.84
C TRP A 108 8.60 -2.19 3.58
N ALA A 109 8.96 -3.30 2.94
CA ALA A 109 7.99 -4.27 2.47
C ALA A 109 8.57 -5.69 2.44
N GLU A 110 7.67 -6.65 2.25
CA GLU A 110 8.03 -8.03 1.92
C GLU A 110 7.08 -8.56 0.85
N PRO A 111 7.52 -9.58 0.08
CA PRO A 111 6.65 -10.15 -0.96
C PRO A 111 5.39 -10.76 -0.35
N HIS A 112 4.26 -10.62 -1.07
CA HIS A 112 3.06 -11.37 -0.72
C HIS A 112 3.34 -12.87 -0.95
N PRO A 113 2.88 -13.78 -0.06
CA PRO A 113 3.15 -15.22 -0.22
C PRO A 113 2.64 -15.80 -1.53
N MET A 114 1.59 -15.23 -2.11
CA MET A 114 0.97 -15.71 -3.35
C MET A 114 1.49 -14.98 -4.60
N ALA A 115 2.42 -14.03 -4.47
CA ALA A 115 2.85 -13.20 -5.58
C ALA A 115 3.37 -14.02 -6.77
N GLN A 116 4.21 -15.01 -6.51
CA GLN A 116 4.76 -15.87 -7.57
C GLN A 116 3.68 -16.70 -8.24
N TYR A 117 2.75 -17.27 -7.45
CA TYR A 117 1.69 -18.14 -7.97
C TYR A 117 0.69 -17.35 -8.81
N MET A 118 0.47 -16.08 -8.48
CA MET A 118 -0.45 -15.21 -9.20
C MET A 118 0.21 -14.50 -10.38
N GLY A 119 1.51 -14.65 -10.55
CA GLY A 119 2.26 -13.94 -11.58
C GLY A 119 2.35 -12.43 -11.34
N ASN A 120 2.14 -12.00 -10.10
CA ASN A 120 2.18 -10.58 -9.71
C ASN A 120 3.34 -10.34 -8.75
N LEU A 121 4.53 -10.18 -9.31
CA LEU A 121 5.75 -9.96 -8.52
C LEU A 121 5.79 -8.59 -7.83
N GLY A 122 4.89 -7.70 -8.19
CA GLY A 122 4.75 -6.39 -7.54
C GLY A 122 3.86 -6.40 -6.32
N MET A 123 3.21 -7.53 -6.00
CA MET A 123 2.33 -7.61 -4.83
C MET A 123 3.15 -7.78 -3.56
N VAL A 124 3.05 -6.81 -2.67
CA VAL A 124 3.84 -6.75 -1.43
C VAL A 124 2.97 -6.36 -0.24
N MET A 125 3.46 -6.70 0.95
CA MET A 125 2.95 -6.12 2.18
C MET A 125 3.87 -4.99 2.61
N LEU A 126 3.30 -3.79 2.75
CA LEU A 126 3.99 -2.65 3.35
C LEU A 126 3.84 -2.73 4.87
N TYR A 127 4.93 -2.49 5.58
CA TYR A 127 4.91 -2.53 7.05
C TYR A 127 4.17 -1.31 7.61
N THR A 128 3.52 -1.51 8.76
CA THR A 128 2.80 -0.46 9.48
C THR A 128 3.75 0.72 9.77
N PRO A 129 3.41 1.94 9.34
CA PRO A 129 4.19 3.11 9.74
C PRO A 129 3.95 3.42 11.22
N LEU A 130 5.02 3.65 11.96
CA LEU A 130 4.95 3.90 13.41
C LEU A 130 5.27 5.34 13.78
N ASP A 131 5.69 6.16 12.83
CA ASP A 131 5.90 7.60 13.01
C ASP A 131 5.63 8.33 11.70
N THR A 132 5.74 9.66 11.73
CA THR A 132 5.42 10.49 10.56
C THR A 132 6.41 10.33 9.42
N GLN A 133 7.67 10.07 9.72
CA GLN A 133 8.69 9.85 8.69
C GLN A 133 8.43 8.55 7.94
N GLU A 134 8.08 7.49 8.67
CA GLU A 134 7.70 6.21 8.06
C GLU A 134 6.42 6.36 7.25
N LEU A 135 5.45 7.11 7.77
CA LEU A 135 4.20 7.37 7.06
C LEU A 135 4.45 8.06 5.71
N ASP A 136 5.35 9.01 5.65
CA ASP A 136 5.67 9.70 4.39
C ASP A 136 6.16 8.71 3.33
N VAL A 137 7.01 7.76 3.71
CA VAL A 137 7.50 6.73 2.77
C VAL A 137 6.38 5.75 2.39
N ILE A 138 5.61 5.28 3.36
CA ILE A 138 4.50 4.36 3.10
C ILE A 138 3.47 5.01 2.20
N PHE A 139 3.11 6.27 2.44
CA PHE A 139 2.15 6.97 1.58
C PHE A 139 2.71 7.18 0.17
N GLN A 140 4.00 7.47 0.03
CA GLN A 140 4.64 7.53 -1.29
C GLN A 140 4.45 6.20 -2.04
N LEU A 141 4.63 5.07 -1.36
CA LEU A 141 4.44 3.76 -1.98
C LEU A 141 2.98 3.47 -2.33
N ILE A 142 2.04 3.97 -1.53
CA ILE A 142 0.61 3.87 -1.86
C ILE A 142 0.30 4.67 -3.13
N VAL A 143 0.84 5.87 -3.25
CA VAL A 143 0.67 6.70 -4.45
C VAL A 143 1.35 6.03 -5.66
N ASP A 144 2.53 5.46 -5.47
CA ASP A 144 3.22 4.72 -6.53
C ASP A 144 2.38 3.54 -7.04
N SER A 145 1.72 2.83 -6.11
CA SER A 145 0.80 1.74 -6.47
C SER A 145 -0.40 2.27 -7.26
N TYR A 146 -1.02 3.33 -6.76
CA TYR A 146 -2.14 3.98 -7.45
C TYR A 146 -1.74 4.38 -8.88
N ASN A 147 -0.60 5.03 -9.02
CA ASN A 147 -0.10 5.48 -10.32
C ASN A 147 0.19 4.30 -11.24
N PHE A 148 0.79 3.25 -10.73
CA PHE A 148 1.09 2.06 -11.52
C PHE A 148 -0.20 1.42 -12.06
N VAL A 149 -1.17 1.21 -11.19
CA VAL A 149 -2.42 0.53 -11.56
C VAL A 149 -3.26 1.39 -12.51
N THR A 150 -3.32 2.69 -12.28
CA THR A 150 -4.20 3.60 -13.06
C THR A 150 -3.51 4.21 -14.27
N GLY A 151 -2.19 4.29 -14.30
CA GLY A 151 -1.45 5.02 -15.33
C GLY A 151 -1.37 6.53 -15.07
N ARG A 152 -1.86 6.99 -13.93
CA ARG A 152 -1.76 8.40 -13.54
C ARG A 152 -0.37 8.72 -13.00
N THR A 153 -0.12 10.01 -12.78
CA THR A 153 1.19 10.51 -12.33
C THR A 153 1.02 11.51 -11.19
N LEU A 154 0.26 11.10 -10.16
CA LEU A 154 0.02 11.94 -9.00
C LEU A 154 1.28 12.07 -8.14
N SER A 155 1.44 13.19 -7.47
CA SER A 155 2.51 13.43 -6.50
C SER A 155 1.97 13.22 -5.08
N ALA A 156 2.65 12.41 -4.28
CA ALA A 156 2.28 12.20 -2.88
C ALA A 156 2.34 13.53 -2.11
N ALA A 157 3.33 14.38 -2.40
CA ALA A 157 3.46 15.68 -1.76
C ALA A 157 2.26 16.59 -2.06
N ASP A 158 1.78 16.59 -3.32
CA ASP A 158 0.62 17.40 -3.72
C ASP A 158 -0.66 16.89 -3.05
N ILE A 159 -0.84 15.57 -2.97
CA ILE A 159 -1.99 14.97 -2.28
C ILE A 159 -1.97 15.35 -0.80
N THR A 160 -0.81 15.22 -0.15
CA THR A 160 -0.65 15.57 1.27
C THR A 160 -0.95 17.04 1.51
N ALA A 161 -0.45 17.94 0.65
CA ALA A 161 -0.70 19.38 0.78
C ALA A 161 -2.20 19.70 0.60
N ALA A 162 -2.86 19.11 -0.38
CA ALA A 162 -4.29 19.31 -0.62
C ALA A 162 -5.15 18.79 0.53
N ALA A 163 -4.75 17.69 1.16
CA ALA A 163 -5.48 17.09 2.27
C ALA A 163 -5.40 17.90 3.57
N LYS A 164 -4.44 18.84 3.68
CA LYS A 164 -4.28 19.72 4.83
C LYS A 164 -5.07 21.01 4.72
N SER A 165 -5.56 21.34 3.54
CA SER A 165 -6.31 22.59 3.31
C SER A 165 -7.80 22.46 3.57
#